data_5d45234a93e85ed66a885bc66be02742
#
_entry.id   5d45234a93e85ed66a885bc66be02742
#
_cell.length_a   1.000
_cell.length_b   1.000
_cell.length_c   1.000
_cell.angle_alpha   90.00
_cell.angle_beta   90.00
_cell.angle_gamma   90.00
#
_symmetry.space_group_name_H-M   'P 1'
#
loop_
_entity.id
_entity.type
_entity.pdbx_description
1 polymer ?
#
loop_
_entity_poly.entity_id
_entity_poly.type
_entity_poly.pdbx_seq_one_letter_code
_entity_poly.pdbx_strand_id
1 'polypeptide(L)'
;MTTKKTITELFKEYASFFASKSQALSIAKFFDDWNQHTNREWSLMYDFLFRGTDPDFLPPLWSSVSLGDQVLLNETTLTVIQYYHRFGYEPVWMEGNPPDYLGEQLAFLSYLAQAALLKPIEDFIQSYTLTTAQMVWTSIRSYPGIYKGYETYLHHLVLLLSDQNLSEILAAQSIQTKSQMERTDCAPSLNPPIPDQKPVVINTGGINNCGGICVIRPTVQENCILNIDTDNSQNSLKLRACARGRGYRKTFLHPGRLRYPMKRIGTRGEGKFERISWEEAVELLTDNWSRIRDAYGPCSRFLLYGTGVTGVSIQAMFSDAFFP
;
A
#
# COMPACT_ATOMS: atom_id res chain seq x y z
N MET A 1 13.68 14.65 31.98
CA MET A 1 14.64 14.57 30.85
C MET A 1 13.89 14.01 29.68
N THR A 2 13.47 14.84 28.76
CA THR A 2 12.81 14.43 27.51
C THR A 2 13.88 13.81 26.62
N THR A 3 13.83 12.50 26.42
CA THR A 3 14.74 11.78 25.52
C THR A 3 14.58 12.39 24.12
N LYS A 4 15.64 12.92 23.57
CA LYS A 4 15.64 13.53 22.24
C LYS A 4 15.37 12.41 21.23
N LYS A 5 14.23 12.44 20.54
CA LYS A 5 13.83 11.41 19.54
C LYS A 5 14.87 11.37 18.41
N THR A 6 15.16 10.16 17.92
CA THR A 6 15.96 9.97 16.71
C THR A 6 15.17 10.36 15.46
N ILE A 7 15.85 10.62 14.35
CA ILE A 7 15.18 10.95 13.07
C ILE A 7 14.30 9.78 12.61
N THR A 8 14.75 8.55 12.82
CA THR A 8 13.97 7.34 12.53
C THR A 8 12.66 7.31 13.32
N GLU A 9 12.70 7.66 14.60
CA GLU A 9 11.50 7.76 15.45
C GLU A 9 10.59 8.91 15.03
N LEU A 10 11.16 10.03 14.58
CA LEU A 10 10.40 11.16 14.05
C LEU A 10 9.67 10.77 12.76
N PHE A 11 10.33 10.16 11.79
CA PHE A 11 9.67 9.67 10.57
C PHE A 11 8.56 8.67 10.89
N LYS A 12 8.79 7.77 11.84
CA LYS A 12 7.78 6.81 12.30
C LYS A 12 6.57 7.49 12.94
N GLU A 13 6.80 8.53 13.74
CA GLU A 13 5.73 9.29 14.37
C GLU A 13 4.89 10.05 13.34
N TYR A 14 5.54 10.74 12.38
CA TYR A 14 4.83 11.40 11.29
C TYR A 14 4.06 10.40 10.41
N ALA A 15 4.64 9.26 10.10
CA ALA A 15 3.93 8.20 9.38
C ALA A 15 2.69 7.72 10.16
N SER A 16 2.83 7.54 11.48
CA SER A 16 1.73 7.13 12.36
C SER A 16 0.61 8.17 12.42
N PHE A 17 0.94 9.45 12.35
CA PHE A 17 -0.04 10.54 12.30
C PHE A 17 -0.96 10.41 11.08
N PHE A 18 -0.42 10.05 9.93
CA PHE A 18 -1.20 9.85 8.72
C PHE A 18 -1.82 8.45 8.60
N ALA A 19 -1.32 7.46 9.36
CA ALA A 19 -1.78 6.08 9.27
C ALA A 19 -3.18 5.86 9.84
N SER A 20 -3.57 6.60 10.88
CA SER A 20 -4.92 6.51 11.43
C SER A 20 -5.29 7.73 12.28
N LYS A 21 -6.58 8.06 12.26
CA LYS A 21 -7.13 9.14 13.09
C LYS A 21 -6.86 8.95 14.58
N SER A 22 -6.93 7.73 15.10
CA SER A 22 -6.68 7.47 16.53
C SER A 22 -5.23 7.78 16.92
N GLN A 23 -4.27 7.49 16.06
CA GLN A 23 -2.86 7.83 16.27
C GLN A 23 -2.63 9.33 16.16
N ALA A 24 -3.23 9.98 15.14
CA ALA A 24 -3.16 11.42 15.00
C ALA A 24 -3.69 12.17 16.24
N LEU A 25 -4.84 11.76 16.75
CA LEU A 25 -5.41 12.35 17.97
C LEU A 25 -4.54 12.10 19.22
N SER A 26 -3.86 10.96 19.29
CA SER A 26 -2.92 10.68 20.37
C SER A 26 -1.70 11.61 20.34
N ILE A 27 -1.22 11.96 19.14
CA ILE A 27 -0.15 12.92 18.93
C ILE A 27 -0.66 14.36 19.21
N ALA A 28 -1.84 14.70 18.75
CA ALA A 28 -2.43 16.02 18.92
C ALA A 28 -2.63 16.42 20.40
N LYS A 29 -2.72 15.46 21.32
CA LYS A 29 -2.75 15.73 22.77
C LYS A 29 -1.53 16.51 23.30
N PHE A 30 -0.45 16.52 22.54
CA PHE A 30 0.76 17.28 22.88
C PHE A 30 0.84 18.63 22.19
N PHE A 31 -0.18 19.04 21.45
CA PHE A 31 -0.25 20.37 20.83
C PHE A 31 -0.60 21.44 21.88
N ASP A 32 -0.02 22.61 21.75
CA ASP A 32 -0.21 23.72 22.70
C ASP A 32 -1.66 24.17 22.83
N ASP A 33 -2.44 24.05 21.74
CA ASP A 33 -3.84 24.43 21.66
C ASP A 33 -4.82 23.27 21.93
N TRP A 34 -4.32 22.08 22.32
CA TRP A 34 -5.16 20.89 22.55
C TRP A 34 -6.35 21.16 23.48
N ASN A 35 -6.12 21.87 24.57
CA ASN A 35 -7.14 22.16 25.58
C ASN A 35 -8.16 23.25 25.17
N GLN A 36 -7.96 23.89 24.01
CA GLN A 36 -8.88 24.91 23.49
C GLN A 36 -10.09 24.28 22.79
N HIS A 37 -10.00 22.98 22.45
CA HIS A 37 -11.02 22.26 21.68
C HIS A 37 -11.31 20.89 22.30
N THR A 38 -12.53 20.39 22.08
CA THR A 38 -12.92 19.06 22.52
C THR A 38 -12.31 17.95 21.65
N ASN A 39 -12.22 16.73 22.17
CA ASN A 39 -11.80 15.56 21.37
C ASN A 39 -12.61 15.37 20.09
N ARG A 40 -13.91 15.73 20.13
CA ARG A 40 -14.81 15.65 18.97
C ARG A 40 -14.42 16.67 17.90
N GLU A 41 -14.11 17.89 18.30
CA GLU A 41 -13.70 18.96 17.38
C GLU A 41 -12.35 18.63 16.74
N TRP A 42 -11.37 18.14 17.49
CA TRP A 42 -10.11 17.65 16.96
C TRP A 42 -10.32 16.52 15.95
N SER A 43 -11.22 15.57 16.25
CA SER A 43 -11.56 14.47 15.36
C SER A 43 -12.19 14.95 14.06
N LEU A 44 -13.11 15.92 14.12
CA LEU A 44 -13.77 16.50 12.95
C LEU A 44 -12.79 17.30 12.09
N MET A 45 -11.89 18.07 12.72
CA MET A 45 -10.85 18.81 12.00
C MET A 45 -9.87 17.86 11.29
N TYR A 46 -9.50 16.74 11.91
CA TYR A 46 -8.66 15.73 11.25
C TYR A 46 -9.36 15.14 10.02
N ASP A 47 -10.64 14.77 10.14
CA ASP A 47 -11.40 14.22 9.01
C ASP A 47 -11.52 15.24 7.87
N PHE A 48 -11.74 16.50 8.21
CA PHE A 48 -11.79 17.59 7.26
C PHE A 48 -10.45 17.76 6.52
N LEU A 49 -9.34 17.82 7.26
CA LEU A 49 -8.01 18.11 6.69
C LEU A 49 -7.40 16.93 5.92
N PHE A 50 -7.66 15.69 6.34
CA PHE A 50 -6.89 14.54 5.86
C PHE A 50 -7.74 13.42 5.26
N ARG A 51 -9.08 13.48 5.36
CA ARG A 51 -9.98 12.44 4.84
C ARG A 51 -10.94 12.93 3.75
N GLY A 52 -10.83 14.18 3.34
CA GLY A 52 -11.64 14.73 2.24
C GLY A 52 -13.13 14.72 2.53
N THR A 53 -13.54 15.08 3.75
CA THR A 53 -14.96 15.23 4.08
C THR A 53 -15.61 16.45 3.47
N ASP A 54 -14.79 17.39 2.98
CA ASP A 54 -15.22 18.56 2.21
C ASP A 54 -14.70 18.42 0.77
N PRO A 55 -15.59 18.38 -0.23
CA PRO A 55 -15.19 18.25 -1.63
C PRO A 55 -14.43 19.47 -2.16
N ASP A 56 -14.63 20.63 -1.54
CA ASP A 56 -13.99 21.89 -1.95
C ASP A 56 -12.62 22.12 -1.28
N PHE A 57 -12.27 21.27 -0.30
CA PHE A 57 -10.97 21.32 0.38
C PHE A 57 -10.35 19.94 0.53
N LEU A 58 -9.35 19.66 -0.27
CA LEU A 58 -8.55 18.45 -0.17
C LEU A 58 -7.06 18.80 -0.34
N PRO A 59 -6.26 18.79 0.71
CA PRO A 59 -4.82 18.98 0.59
C PRO A 59 -4.20 17.91 -0.32
N PRO A 60 -3.16 18.25 -1.10
CA PRO A 60 -2.51 17.32 -2.03
C PRO A 60 -1.60 16.33 -1.28
N LEU A 61 -2.19 15.37 -0.59
CA LEU A 61 -1.50 14.37 0.25
C LEU A 61 -0.71 13.32 -0.55
N TRP A 62 -0.74 13.38 -1.87
CA TRP A 62 -0.09 12.41 -2.77
C TRP A 62 0.91 13.10 -3.69
N SER A 63 2.07 12.48 -3.91
CA SER A 63 3.06 13.00 -4.85
C SER A 63 2.53 13.09 -6.28
N SER A 64 1.65 12.16 -6.68
CA SER A 64 0.98 12.20 -7.98
C SER A 64 0.12 13.46 -8.19
N VAL A 65 -0.42 14.02 -7.12
CA VAL A 65 -1.18 15.28 -7.14
C VAL A 65 -0.25 16.48 -7.01
N SER A 66 0.76 16.40 -6.14
CA SER A 66 1.67 17.50 -5.84
C SER A 66 2.69 17.77 -6.95
N LEU A 67 3.15 16.73 -7.65
CA LEU A 67 4.22 16.81 -8.65
C LEU A 67 3.75 16.55 -10.07
N GLY A 68 2.53 16.08 -10.25
CA GLY A 68 2.01 15.62 -11.55
C GLY A 68 0.75 16.37 -12.00
N ASP A 69 -0.07 15.70 -12.77
CA ASP A 69 -1.23 16.25 -13.48
C ASP A 69 -2.51 16.34 -12.63
N GLN A 70 -2.37 16.42 -11.30
CA GLN A 70 -3.49 16.46 -10.34
C GLN A 70 -4.41 15.22 -10.40
N VAL A 71 -3.90 14.09 -10.87
CA VAL A 71 -4.62 12.83 -11.00
C VAL A 71 -3.95 11.76 -10.15
N LEU A 72 -4.71 11.11 -9.29
CA LEU A 72 -4.23 9.97 -8.50
C LEU A 72 -3.84 8.80 -9.40
N LEU A 73 -2.82 8.05 -9.00
CA LEU A 73 -2.34 6.84 -9.69
C LEU A 73 -1.82 7.13 -11.11
N ASN A 74 -1.08 8.20 -11.26
CA ASN A 74 -0.37 8.55 -12.49
C ASN A 74 1.05 7.95 -12.53
N GLU A 75 1.90 8.42 -13.43
CA GLU A 75 3.29 7.99 -13.59
C GLU A 75 4.12 8.23 -12.33
N THR A 76 3.88 9.32 -11.59
CA THR A 76 4.56 9.61 -10.32
C THR A 76 4.31 8.53 -9.28
N THR A 77 3.06 8.06 -9.12
CA THR A 77 2.74 6.94 -8.22
C THR A 77 3.55 5.69 -8.58
N LEU A 78 3.67 5.39 -9.87
CA LEU A 78 4.42 4.23 -10.34
C LEU A 78 5.90 4.34 -10.03
N THR A 79 6.47 5.53 -10.23
CA THR A 79 7.89 5.79 -9.95
C THR A 79 8.17 5.66 -8.45
N VAL A 80 7.28 6.15 -7.59
CA VAL A 80 7.37 5.97 -6.13
C VAL A 80 7.34 4.49 -5.74
N ILE A 81 6.41 3.70 -6.32
CA ILE A 81 6.35 2.25 -6.06
C ILE A 81 7.63 1.54 -6.50
N GLN A 82 8.17 1.89 -7.67
CA GLN A 82 9.44 1.34 -8.15
C GLN A 82 10.59 1.67 -7.19
N TYR A 83 10.60 2.89 -6.66
CA TYR A 83 11.59 3.29 -5.68
C TYR A 83 11.48 2.44 -4.41
N TYR A 84 10.28 2.20 -3.88
CA TYR A 84 10.05 1.31 -2.74
C TYR A 84 10.58 -0.09 -2.99
N HIS A 85 10.20 -0.70 -4.11
CA HIS A 85 10.62 -2.06 -4.45
C HIS A 85 12.14 -2.19 -4.64
N ARG A 86 12.80 -1.14 -5.16
CA ARG A 86 14.27 -1.10 -5.29
C ARG A 86 14.99 -1.32 -3.96
N PHE A 87 14.38 -0.92 -2.87
CA PHE A 87 14.93 -1.09 -1.52
C PHE A 87 14.23 -2.19 -0.71
N GLY A 88 13.42 -3.01 -1.35
CA GLY A 88 12.72 -4.12 -0.70
C GLY A 88 11.60 -3.70 0.25
N TYR A 89 11.08 -2.48 0.09
CA TYR A 89 9.95 -1.98 0.87
C TYR A 89 8.63 -2.30 0.17
N GLU A 90 7.70 -2.94 0.91
CA GLU A 90 6.35 -3.23 0.44
C GLU A 90 5.36 -2.24 1.10
N PRO A 91 4.76 -1.33 0.32
CA PRO A 91 3.83 -0.36 0.87
C PRO A 91 2.56 -1.04 1.41
N VAL A 92 2.07 -0.55 2.54
CA VAL A 92 0.88 -1.12 3.22
C VAL A 92 -0.44 -0.47 2.78
N TRP A 93 -0.39 0.53 1.91
CA TRP A 93 -1.58 1.27 1.42
C TRP A 93 -2.41 1.85 2.57
N MET A 94 -1.81 2.68 3.38
CA MET A 94 -2.42 3.27 4.57
C MET A 94 -3.84 3.78 4.30
N GLU A 95 -4.84 3.23 5.01
CA GLU A 95 -6.27 3.55 4.86
C GLU A 95 -6.79 3.44 3.41
N GLY A 96 -6.16 2.60 2.57
CA GLY A 96 -6.53 2.43 1.17
C GLY A 96 -6.00 3.53 0.22
N ASN A 97 -5.16 4.43 0.71
CA ASN A 97 -4.52 5.44 -0.12
C ASN A 97 -3.45 4.83 -1.05
N PRO A 98 -3.25 5.39 -2.25
CA PRO A 98 -2.15 5.01 -3.12
C PRO A 98 -0.78 5.14 -2.43
N PRO A 99 0.23 4.33 -2.83
CA PRO A 99 1.54 4.28 -2.17
C PRO A 99 2.34 5.58 -2.19
N ASP A 100 2.02 6.54 -3.03
CA ASP A 100 2.60 7.88 -3.04
C ASP A 100 1.94 8.85 -2.04
N TYR A 101 1.09 8.32 -1.14
CA TYR A 101 0.53 9.04 -0.01
C TYR A 101 1.61 9.45 0.99
N LEU A 102 1.54 10.67 1.50
CA LEU A 102 2.57 11.25 2.37
C LEU A 102 2.89 10.37 3.59
N GLY A 103 1.89 9.76 4.21
CA GLY A 103 2.07 8.83 5.33
C GLY A 103 2.90 7.61 4.95
N GLU A 104 2.67 7.01 3.77
CA GLU A 104 3.43 5.87 3.26
C GLU A 104 4.88 6.26 2.95
N GLN A 105 5.09 7.45 2.35
CA GLN A 105 6.43 7.97 2.08
C GLN A 105 7.25 8.14 3.35
N LEU A 106 6.64 8.66 4.42
CA LEU A 106 7.29 8.82 5.73
C LEU A 106 7.59 7.47 6.40
N ALA A 107 6.73 6.47 6.23
CA ALA A 107 7.01 5.11 6.69
C ALA A 107 8.21 4.51 5.94
N PHE A 108 8.30 4.73 4.64
CA PHE A 108 9.45 4.32 3.85
C PHE A 108 10.74 5.03 4.27
N LEU A 109 10.71 6.34 4.53
CA LEU A 109 11.87 7.06 5.06
C LEU A 109 12.31 6.50 6.42
N SER A 110 11.38 6.13 7.30
CA SER A 110 11.72 5.44 8.55
C SER A 110 12.40 4.10 8.30
N TYR A 111 11.92 3.33 7.31
CA TYR A 111 12.51 2.05 6.91
C TYR A 111 13.96 2.25 6.38
N LEU A 112 14.19 3.20 5.48
CA LEU A 112 15.53 3.52 4.97
C LEU A 112 16.48 3.99 6.09
N ALA A 113 15.97 4.79 7.03
CA ALA A 113 16.74 5.28 8.17
C ALA A 113 17.17 4.16 9.10
N GLN A 114 16.33 3.14 9.33
CA GLN A 114 16.70 1.94 10.08
C GLN A 114 17.81 1.15 9.38
N ALA A 115 17.78 1.10 8.06
CA ALA A 115 18.82 0.45 7.25
C ALA A 115 20.07 1.31 7.03
N ALA A 116 20.13 2.53 7.59
CA ALA A 116 21.21 3.52 7.43
C ALA A 116 21.54 3.87 5.96
N LEU A 117 20.52 3.89 5.10
CA LEU A 117 20.66 4.18 3.67
C LEU A 117 20.52 5.68 3.40
N LEU A 118 21.57 6.45 3.70
CA LEU A 118 21.54 7.93 3.71
C LEU A 118 21.22 8.54 2.35
N LYS A 119 21.97 8.13 1.31
CA LYS A 119 21.77 8.69 -0.04
C LYS A 119 20.37 8.42 -0.60
N PRO A 120 19.80 7.21 -0.48
CA PRO A 120 18.41 6.95 -0.84
C PRO A 120 17.39 7.81 -0.09
N ILE A 121 17.63 8.15 1.18
CA ILE A 121 16.76 9.06 1.96
C ILE A 121 16.76 10.45 1.34
N GLU A 122 17.93 11.02 1.10
CA GLU A 122 18.08 12.34 0.48
C GLU A 122 17.39 12.39 -0.89
N ASP A 123 17.70 11.44 -1.75
CA ASP A 123 17.15 11.38 -3.11
C ASP A 123 15.62 11.28 -3.08
N PHE A 124 15.06 10.47 -2.17
CA PHE A 124 13.62 10.29 -2.06
C PHE A 124 12.93 11.54 -1.48
N ILE A 125 13.52 12.16 -0.46
CA ILE A 125 12.99 13.41 0.11
C ILE A 125 12.93 14.51 -0.97
N GLN A 126 14.03 14.71 -1.69
CA GLN A 126 14.12 15.75 -2.71
C GLN A 126 13.18 15.49 -3.90
N SER A 127 13.04 14.22 -4.29
CA SER A 127 12.23 13.87 -5.47
C SER A 127 10.73 13.89 -5.21
N TYR A 128 10.27 13.59 -3.97
CA TYR A 128 8.85 13.33 -3.71
C TYR A 128 8.35 13.98 -2.42
N THR A 129 8.95 13.65 -1.26
CA THR A 129 8.33 13.88 0.04
C THR A 129 8.30 15.35 0.42
N LEU A 130 9.39 16.09 0.16
CA LEU A 130 9.50 17.51 0.54
C LEU A 130 8.45 18.36 -0.15
N THR A 131 8.33 18.26 -1.46
CA THR A 131 7.33 19.04 -2.23
C THR A 131 5.91 18.69 -1.80
N THR A 132 5.62 17.40 -1.60
CA THR A 132 4.30 16.98 -1.11
C THR A 132 3.99 17.56 0.26
N ALA A 133 4.93 17.49 1.22
CA ALA A 133 4.76 18.04 2.56
C ALA A 133 4.58 19.56 2.55
N GLN A 134 5.35 20.29 1.71
CA GLN A 134 5.23 21.73 1.54
C GLN A 134 3.88 22.15 0.99
N MET A 135 3.37 21.45 -0.03
CA MET A 135 2.06 21.72 -0.61
C MET A 135 0.92 21.43 0.36
N VAL A 136 1.01 20.33 1.11
CA VAL A 136 0.04 20.00 2.16
C VAL A 136 0.03 21.08 3.23
N TRP A 137 1.18 21.45 3.76
CA TRP A 137 1.29 22.52 4.76
C TRP A 137 0.76 23.86 4.25
N THR A 138 1.10 24.25 3.01
CA THR A 138 0.63 25.50 2.39
C THR A 138 -0.89 25.52 2.24
N SER A 139 -1.48 24.42 1.77
CA SER A 139 -2.93 24.29 1.62
C SER A 139 -3.63 24.40 2.97
N ILE A 140 -3.14 23.69 3.96
CA ILE A 140 -3.73 23.69 5.31
C ILE A 140 -3.60 25.05 5.96
N ARG A 141 -2.44 25.69 5.87
CA ARG A 141 -2.18 27.03 6.44
C ARG A 141 -3.11 28.10 5.84
N SER A 142 -3.49 27.97 4.58
CA SER A 142 -4.35 28.94 3.91
C SER A 142 -5.83 28.83 4.32
N TYR A 143 -6.21 27.79 5.04
CA TYR A 143 -7.59 27.54 5.41
C TYR A 143 -7.99 28.36 6.65
N PRO A 144 -9.04 29.21 6.57
CA PRO A 144 -9.53 29.96 7.72
C PRO A 144 -10.11 29.03 8.78
N GLY A 145 -9.67 29.18 10.02
CA GLY A 145 -10.19 28.41 11.15
C GLY A 145 -9.49 27.09 11.43
N ILE A 146 -8.33 26.87 10.81
CA ILE A 146 -7.49 25.71 11.15
C ILE A 146 -7.00 25.78 12.60
N TYR A 147 -6.95 24.62 13.26
CA TYR A 147 -6.31 24.53 14.57
C TYR A 147 -4.80 24.62 14.43
N LYS A 148 -4.22 25.57 15.16
CA LYS A 148 -2.82 25.94 15.03
C LYS A 148 -1.86 24.76 15.29
N GLY A 149 -2.27 23.82 16.12
CA GLY A 149 -1.50 22.59 16.38
C GLY A 149 -1.22 21.77 15.13
N TYR A 150 -2.21 21.58 14.25
CA TYR A 150 -1.99 20.88 12.98
C TYR A 150 -1.06 21.65 12.04
N GLU A 151 -1.24 22.97 11.92
CA GLU A 151 -0.37 23.82 11.11
C GLU A 151 1.08 23.74 11.59
N THR A 152 1.31 23.92 12.90
CA THR A 152 2.64 23.89 13.51
C THR A 152 3.29 22.51 13.36
N TYR A 153 2.54 21.44 13.54
CA TYR A 153 3.04 20.07 13.41
C TYR A 153 3.53 19.78 11.98
N LEU A 154 2.75 20.18 10.98
CA LEU A 154 3.14 20.04 9.58
C LEU A 154 4.29 20.95 9.18
N HIS A 155 4.35 22.15 9.74
CA HIS A 155 5.49 23.04 9.53
C HIS A 155 6.79 22.42 10.07
N HIS A 156 6.75 21.78 11.24
CA HIS A 156 7.92 21.06 11.77
C HIS A 156 8.33 19.88 10.87
N LEU A 157 7.38 19.18 10.25
CA LEU A 157 7.70 18.16 9.25
C LEU A 157 8.44 18.76 8.05
N VAL A 158 7.97 19.88 7.51
CA VAL A 158 8.64 20.58 6.39
C VAL A 158 10.04 21.01 6.77
N LEU A 159 10.23 21.57 7.97
CA LEU A 159 11.55 21.98 8.47
C LEU A 159 12.50 20.77 8.59
N LEU A 160 12.02 19.65 9.14
CA LEU A 160 12.79 18.41 9.23
C LEU A 160 13.25 17.91 7.85
N LEU A 161 12.34 17.89 6.88
CA LEU A 161 12.64 17.42 5.51
C LEU A 161 13.55 18.38 4.73
N SER A 162 13.59 19.66 5.11
CA SER A 162 14.42 20.71 4.48
C SER A 162 15.79 20.86 5.13
N ASP A 163 16.07 20.12 6.21
CA ASP A 163 17.34 20.29 6.97
C ASP A 163 18.52 19.75 6.15
N GLN A 164 19.44 20.63 5.81
CA GLN A 164 20.66 20.28 5.06
C GLN A 164 21.61 19.35 5.83
N ASN A 165 21.49 19.30 7.15
CA ASN A 165 22.31 18.44 8.01
C ASN A 165 21.63 17.10 8.31
N LEU A 166 20.49 16.83 7.70
CA LEU A 166 19.70 15.60 7.95
C LEU A 166 20.55 14.32 7.76
N SER A 167 21.38 14.29 6.70
CA SER A 167 22.30 13.19 6.42
C SER A 167 23.37 13.04 7.48
N GLU A 168 23.96 14.13 7.97
CA GLU A 168 24.99 14.10 9.00
C GLU A 168 24.42 13.59 10.34
N ILE A 169 23.21 14.02 10.68
CA ILE A 169 22.52 13.59 11.89
C ILE A 169 22.16 12.09 11.80
N LEU A 170 21.69 11.62 10.63
CA LEU A 170 21.43 10.20 10.39
C LEU A 170 22.70 9.36 10.44
N ALA A 171 23.80 9.86 9.87
CA ALA A 171 25.10 9.19 9.92
C ALA A 171 25.60 9.03 11.36
N ALA A 172 25.52 10.09 12.17
CA ALA A 172 25.90 10.08 13.58
C ALA A 172 25.04 9.09 14.40
N GLN A 173 23.76 8.98 14.11
CA GLN A 173 22.85 8.03 14.78
C GLN A 173 23.11 6.57 14.35
N SER A 174 23.48 6.32 13.08
CA SER A 174 23.76 4.97 12.58
C SER A 174 25.03 4.35 13.20
N ILE A 175 25.99 5.16 13.59
CA ILE A 175 27.22 4.70 14.29
C ILE A 175 26.88 4.18 15.70
N GLN A 176 25.92 4.82 16.38
CA GLN A 176 25.47 4.37 17.71
C GLN A 176 24.64 3.08 17.65
N THR A 177 23.86 2.88 16.58
CA THR A 177 22.99 1.70 16.42
C THR A 177 23.76 0.44 16.01
N LYS A 178 24.85 0.56 15.23
CA LYS A 178 25.68 -0.59 14.83
C LYS A 178 26.37 -1.32 16.01
N SER A 179 26.55 -0.64 17.14
CA SER A 179 27.09 -1.28 18.36
C SER A 179 26.09 -2.15 19.13
N GLN A 180 24.81 -2.11 18.78
CA GLN A 180 23.73 -2.84 19.47
C GLN A 180 23.04 -3.92 18.61
N MET A 181 23.29 -3.99 17.29
CA MET A 181 22.63 -4.94 16.39
C MET A 181 23.56 -6.05 15.86
N GLU A 182 24.24 -6.76 16.75
CA GLU A 182 24.65 -8.14 16.45
C GLU A 182 23.58 -9.09 17.03
N ARG A 183 22.81 -9.68 16.16
CA ARG A 183 21.82 -10.78 16.30
C ARG A 183 20.38 -10.37 16.07
N THR A 184 19.92 -10.52 14.85
CA THR A 184 18.68 -11.23 14.54
C THR A 184 18.67 -11.59 13.04
N ASP A 185 18.48 -12.88 12.77
CA ASP A 185 18.46 -13.47 11.44
C ASP A 185 17.35 -12.88 10.57
N CYS A 186 17.74 -12.33 9.43
CA CYS A 186 16.84 -11.93 8.37
C CYS A 186 16.34 -13.15 7.60
N ALA A 187 15.04 -13.25 7.40
CA ALA A 187 14.46 -14.16 6.43
C ALA A 187 14.97 -13.87 5.00
N PRO A 188 15.22 -14.88 4.16
CA PRO A 188 15.83 -14.70 2.85
C PRO A 188 14.91 -13.91 1.91
N SER A 189 15.45 -12.88 1.28
CA SER A 189 14.81 -12.15 0.21
C SER A 189 14.58 -13.06 -0.99
N LEU A 190 13.36 -13.12 -1.46
CA LEU A 190 13.02 -13.72 -2.75
C LEU A 190 13.62 -12.85 -3.85
N ASN A 191 14.67 -13.39 -4.49
CA ASN A 191 15.39 -12.91 -5.68
C ASN A 191 15.97 -11.48 -5.64
N PRO A 192 17.30 -11.35 -5.90
CA PRO A 192 17.92 -10.04 -6.07
C PRO A 192 17.34 -9.33 -7.29
N PRO A 193 17.19 -7.99 -7.26
CA PRO A 193 16.74 -7.22 -8.42
C PRO A 193 17.73 -7.42 -9.58
N ILE A 194 17.20 -7.76 -10.75
CA ILE A 194 17.97 -7.76 -12.00
C ILE A 194 18.05 -6.30 -12.46
N PRO A 195 19.24 -5.68 -12.49
CA PRO A 195 19.34 -4.28 -12.91
C PRO A 195 19.03 -4.14 -14.40
N ASP A 196 18.32 -3.07 -14.77
CA ASP A 196 18.16 -2.58 -16.14
C ASP A 196 17.28 -3.38 -17.12
N GLN A 197 16.18 -3.97 -16.70
CA GLN A 197 15.17 -4.39 -17.69
C GLN A 197 14.25 -3.22 -18.06
N LYS A 198 14.23 -2.87 -19.35
CA LYS A 198 13.26 -1.90 -19.88
C LYS A 198 11.83 -2.45 -19.73
N PRO A 199 10.84 -1.58 -19.46
CA PRO A 199 9.44 -1.99 -19.40
C PRO A 199 9.01 -2.74 -20.66
N VAL A 200 8.34 -3.87 -20.50
CA VAL A 200 7.82 -4.69 -21.59
C VAL A 200 6.30 -4.60 -21.62
N VAL A 201 5.74 -4.30 -22.79
CA VAL A 201 4.30 -4.33 -23.00
C VAL A 201 3.89 -5.70 -23.52
N ILE A 202 2.98 -6.36 -22.81
CA ILE A 202 2.48 -7.68 -23.14
C ILE A 202 1.03 -7.56 -23.61
N ASN A 203 0.68 -8.18 -24.75
CA ASN A 203 -0.72 -8.27 -25.18
C ASN A 203 -1.31 -9.56 -24.62
N THR A 204 -2.42 -9.46 -23.87
CA THR A 204 -3.08 -10.62 -23.28
C THR A 204 -4.59 -10.40 -23.15
N GLY A 205 -5.33 -11.47 -22.90
CA GLY A 205 -6.75 -11.41 -22.59
C GLY A 205 -7.01 -10.93 -21.16
N GLY A 206 -7.99 -10.07 -20.98
CA GLY A 206 -8.45 -9.64 -19.65
C GLY A 206 -9.41 -10.68 -19.07
N ILE A 207 -9.11 -11.15 -17.86
CA ILE A 207 -9.94 -12.15 -17.16
C ILE A 207 -10.42 -11.54 -15.84
N ASN A 208 -11.66 -11.05 -15.84
CA ASN A 208 -12.29 -10.45 -14.64
C ASN A 208 -13.59 -11.16 -14.23
N ASN A 209 -13.73 -12.41 -14.60
CA ASN A 209 -14.94 -13.19 -14.32
C ASN A 209 -16.24 -12.49 -14.79
N CYS A 210 -16.18 -11.76 -15.89
CA CYS A 210 -17.29 -10.98 -16.43
C CYS A 210 -17.74 -11.44 -17.82
N GLY A 211 -17.15 -12.52 -18.36
CA GLY A 211 -17.40 -13.00 -19.71
C GLY A 211 -16.85 -12.12 -20.85
N GLY A 212 -16.21 -11.02 -20.52
CA GLY A 212 -15.56 -10.14 -21.50
C GLY A 212 -14.23 -10.73 -21.98
N ILE A 213 -14.01 -10.68 -23.31
CA ILE A 213 -12.75 -11.09 -23.96
C ILE A 213 -11.95 -9.83 -24.32
N CYS A 214 -11.74 -8.97 -23.36
CA CYS A 214 -11.01 -7.72 -23.59
C CYS A 214 -9.55 -8.00 -23.90
N VAL A 215 -8.97 -7.27 -24.85
CA VAL A 215 -7.52 -7.23 -25.00
C VAL A 215 -6.97 -6.17 -24.07
N ILE A 216 -6.08 -6.60 -23.18
CA ILE A 216 -5.35 -5.72 -22.24
C ILE A 216 -3.88 -5.70 -22.63
N ARG A 217 -3.24 -4.57 -22.32
CA ARG A 217 -1.81 -4.32 -22.55
C ARG A 217 -1.12 -3.94 -21.25
N PRO A 218 -0.82 -4.90 -20.37
CA PRO A 218 -0.03 -4.63 -19.19
C PRO A 218 1.40 -4.25 -19.59
N THR A 219 1.89 -3.20 -18.99
CA THR A 219 3.30 -2.83 -18.99
C THR A 219 3.93 -3.47 -17.76
N VAL A 220 4.92 -4.33 -17.95
CA VAL A 220 5.58 -5.09 -16.90
C VAL A 220 7.05 -4.73 -16.85
N GLN A 221 7.57 -4.50 -15.66
CA GLN A 221 8.98 -4.32 -15.39
C GLN A 221 9.31 -5.00 -14.05
N GLU A 222 10.37 -5.78 -14.01
CA GLU A 222 10.86 -6.45 -12.79
C GLU A 222 9.77 -7.22 -12.03
N ASN A 223 8.95 -7.99 -12.74
CA ASN A 223 7.78 -8.72 -12.21
C ASN A 223 6.63 -7.84 -11.65
N CYS A 224 6.70 -6.52 -11.83
CA CYS A 224 5.63 -5.61 -11.43
C CYS A 224 4.80 -5.16 -12.63
N ILE A 225 3.48 -5.18 -12.46
CA ILE A 225 2.56 -4.60 -13.45
C ILE A 225 2.50 -3.09 -13.19
N LEU A 226 3.15 -2.31 -14.04
CA LEU A 226 3.19 -0.85 -13.92
C LEU A 226 1.87 -0.21 -14.33
N ASN A 227 1.30 -0.68 -15.43
CA ASN A 227 0.03 -0.18 -15.96
C ASN A 227 -0.72 -1.31 -16.67
N ILE A 228 -2.03 -1.19 -16.76
CA ILE A 228 -2.86 -2.01 -17.63
C ILE A 228 -3.62 -1.08 -18.56
N ASP A 229 -3.20 -1.03 -19.80
CA ASP A 229 -3.87 -0.30 -20.85
C ASP A 229 -4.76 -1.22 -21.70
N THR A 230 -5.46 -0.65 -22.64
CA THR A 230 -6.29 -1.39 -23.61
C THR A 230 -5.66 -1.34 -24.98
N ASP A 231 -6.07 -2.23 -25.87
CA ASP A 231 -5.67 -2.15 -27.27
C ASP A 231 -6.34 -0.94 -27.93
N ASN A 232 -5.56 0.07 -28.23
CA ASN A 232 -5.96 1.26 -28.97
C ASN A 232 -5.67 1.16 -30.47
N SER A 233 -5.24 -0.02 -30.95
CA SER A 233 -5.03 -0.24 -32.37
C SER A 233 -6.33 -0.06 -33.14
N GLN A 234 -6.22 0.29 -34.42
CA GLN A 234 -7.34 0.47 -35.33
C GLN A 234 -8.02 -0.85 -35.76
N ASN A 235 -7.78 -1.93 -35.04
CA ASN A 235 -8.36 -3.24 -35.35
C ASN A 235 -9.88 -3.23 -35.25
N SER A 236 -10.51 -3.91 -36.19
CA SER A 236 -11.96 -3.95 -36.38
C SER A 236 -12.76 -4.45 -35.17
N LEU A 237 -12.17 -5.32 -34.37
CA LEU A 237 -12.85 -5.95 -33.23
C LEU A 237 -12.97 -5.05 -32.00
N LYS A 238 -12.14 -4.02 -31.88
CA LYS A 238 -12.17 -3.01 -30.78
C LYS A 238 -12.49 -3.58 -29.38
N LEU A 239 -11.90 -4.72 -29.03
CA LEU A 239 -12.09 -5.42 -27.76
C LEU A 239 -11.38 -4.67 -26.61
N ARG A 240 -11.91 -3.51 -26.26
CA ARG A 240 -11.28 -2.61 -25.29
C ARG A 240 -11.61 -3.00 -23.86
N ALA A 241 -10.61 -2.91 -23.00
CA ALA A 241 -10.80 -3.07 -21.57
C ALA A 241 -11.62 -1.90 -20.98
N CYS A 242 -12.66 -2.24 -20.23
CA CYS A 242 -13.41 -1.26 -19.43
C CYS A 242 -12.57 -0.76 -18.24
N ALA A 243 -13.10 0.20 -17.48
CA ALA A 243 -12.45 0.73 -16.30
C ALA A 243 -12.13 -0.38 -15.26
N ARG A 244 -13.00 -1.39 -15.12
CA ARG A 244 -12.77 -2.56 -14.24
C ARG A 244 -11.54 -3.36 -14.68
N GLY A 245 -11.39 -3.66 -15.98
CA GLY A 245 -10.25 -4.39 -16.52
C GLY A 245 -8.94 -3.62 -16.32
N ARG A 246 -8.94 -2.33 -16.58
CA ARG A 246 -7.78 -1.45 -16.37
C ARG A 246 -7.45 -1.28 -14.88
N GLY A 247 -8.46 -1.22 -14.03
CA GLY A 247 -8.31 -1.11 -12.57
C GLY A 247 -7.89 -2.41 -11.89
N TYR A 248 -7.82 -3.54 -12.58
CA TYR A 248 -7.56 -4.86 -11.96
C TYR A 248 -6.20 -4.95 -11.27
N ARG A 249 -5.22 -4.16 -11.70
CA ARG A 249 -3.94 -4.02 -11.02
C ARG A 249 -4.10 -3.65 -9.53
N LYS A 250 -5.06 -2.81 -9.18
CA LYS A 250 -5.34 -2.43 -7.80
C LYS A 250 -5.74 -3.65 -6.95
N THR A 251 -6.53 -4.56 -7.52
CA THR A 251 -6.92 -5.81 -6.86
C THR A 251 -5.71 -6.74 -6.69
N PHE A 252 -4.86 -6.82 -7.72
CA PHE A 252 -3.68 -7.66 -7.70
C PHE A 252 -2.64 -7.20 -6.65
N LEU A 253 -2.44 -5.90 -6.53
CA LEU A 253 -1.47 -5.29 -5.61
C LEU A 253 -2.05 -4.94 -4.23
N HIS A 254 -3.34 -5.23 -4.00
CA HIS A 254 -4.01 -4.86 -2.75
C HIS A 254 -3.36 -5.57 -1.55
N PRO A 255 -3.01 -4.86 -0.46
CA PRO A 255 -2.36 -5.47 0.71
C PRO A 255 -3.21 -6.52 1.41
N GLY A 256 -4.54 -6.40 1.37
CA GLY A 256 -5.47 -7.40 1.87
C GLY A 256 -5.65 -8.62 0.96
N ARG A 257 -4.91 -8.71 -0.16
CA ARG A 257 -4.96 -9.90 -1.02
C ARG A 257 -4.35 -11.10 -0.30
N LEU A 258 -5.08 -12.21 -0.28
CA LEU A 258 -4.58 -13.47 0.24
C LEU A 258 -3.43 -13.97 -0.65
N ARG A 259 -2.24 -14.11 -0.07
CA ARG A 259 -1.03 -14.61 -0.74
C ARG A 259 -0.70 -16.05 -0.37
N TYR A 260 -1.27 -16.51 0.72
CA TYR A 260 -1.01 -17.81 1.32
C TYR A 260 -2.32 -18.44 1.77
N PRO A 261 -2.37 -19.77 1.93
CA PRO A 261 -3.51 -20.43 2.55
C PRO A 261 -3.70 -19.92 3.97
N MET A 262 -4.96 -19.72 4.34
CA MET A 262 -5.34 -19.24 5.68
C MET A 262 -6.35 -20.18 6.30
N LYS A 263 -6.10 -20.59 7.54
CA LYS A 263 -6.98 -21.43 8.34
C LYS A 263 -7.69 -20.59 9.38
N ARG A 264 -8.99 -20.73 9.52
CA ARG A 264 -9.75 -20.04 10.55
C ARG A 264 -9.42 -20.63 11.93
N ILE A 265 -9.08 -19.76 12.89
CA ILE A 265 -8.75 -20.12 14.28
C ILE A 265 -9.81 -19.68 15.30
N GLY A 266 -10.82 -18.96 14.88
CA GLY A 266 -11.92 -18.49 15.73
C GLY A 266 -13.27 -19.03 15.31
N THR A 267 -14.32 -18.61 16.02
CA THR A 267 -15.70 -18.91 15.65
C THR A 267 -16.05 -18.27 14.31
N ARG A 268 -17.05 -18.85 13.63
CA ARG A 268 -17.49 -18.32 12.34
C ARG A 268 -18.04 -16.89 12.52
N GLY A 269 -17.50 -15.96 11.76
CA GLY A 269 -17.87 -14.54 11.82
C GLY A 269 -16.84 -13.65 12.56
N GLU A 270 -15.92 -14.21 13.36
CA GLU A 270 -14.89 -13.42 14.05
C GLU A 270 -13.79 -12.88 13.11
N GLY A 271 -13.64 -13.43 11.91
CA GLY A 271 -12.62 -12.98 10.96
C GLY A 271 -11.18 -13.31 11.39
N LYS A 272 -10.95 -14.24 12.31
CA LYS A 272 -9.64 -14.64 12.80
C LYS A 272 -9.08 -15.79 11.96
N PHE A 273 -7.91 -15.56 11.37
CA PHE A 273 -7.23 -16.53 10.52
C PHE A 273 -5.75 -16.57 10.85
N GLU A 274 -5.14 -17.75 10.71
CA GLU A 274 -3.69 -17.94 10.74
C GLU A 274 -3.20 -18.45 9.38
N ARG A 275 -1.95 -18.14 9.05
CA ARG A 275 -1.31 -18.65 7.84
C ARG A 275 -0.90 -20.09 8.06
N ILE A 276 -1.18 -20.94 7.07
CA ILE A 276 -0.74 -22.34 7.02
C ILE A 276 0.08 -22.61 5.75
N SER A 277 0.74 -23.76 5.68
CA SER A 277 1.43 -24.20 4.47
C SER A 277 0.44 -24.70 3.41
N TRP A 278 0.90 -24.85 2.17
CA TRP A 278 0.10 -25.47 1.10
C TRP A 278 -0.14 -26.95 1.37
N GLU A 279 0.85 -27.64 1.95
CA GLU A 279 0.76 -29.05 2.34
C GLU A 279 -0.33 -29.23 3.40
N GLU A 280 -0.30 -28.44 4.48
CA GLU A 280 -1.35 -28.48 5.52
C GLU A 280 -2.74 -28.15 4.94
N ALA A 281 -2.82 -27.17 4.01
CA ALA A 281 -4.09 -26.83 3.38
C ALA A 281 -4.67 -27.98 2.57
N VAL A 282 -3.84 -28.67 1.79
CA VAL A 282 -4.24 -29.84 0.98
C VAL A 282 -4.65 -31.01 1.87
N GLU A 283 -3.89 -31.31 2.92
CA GLU A 283 -4.23 -32.35 3.89
C GLU A 283 -5.59 -32.09 4.56
N LEU A 284 -5.80 -30.90 5.10
CA LEU A 284 -7.07 -30.50 5.72
C LEU A 284 -8.26 -30.61 4.76
N LEU A 285 -8.09 -30.22 3.49
CA LEU A 285 -9.13 -30.33 2.48
C LEU A 285 -9.41 -31.79 2.16
N THR A 286 -8.38 -32.62 1.95
CA THR A 286 -8.49 -34.03 1.61
C THR A 286 -9.18 -34.82 2.72
N ASP A 287 -8.77 -34.61 3.95
CA ASP A 287 -9.33 -35.31 5.12
C ASP A 287 -10.82 -34.97 5.32
N ASN A 288 -11.16 -33.69 5.29
CA ASN A 288 -12.54 -33.25 5.44
C ASN A 288 -13.41 -33.72 4.26
N TRP A 289 -12.88 -33.68 3.06
CA TRP A 289 -13.60 -34.15 1.86
C TRP A 289 -13.87 -35.62 1.90
N SER A 290 -12.86 -36.44 2.26
CA SER A 290 -13.00 -37.89 2.41
C SER A 290 -13.99 -38.22 3.53
N ARG A 291 -13.85 -37.60 4.67
CA ARG A 291 -14.78 -37.78 5.81
C ARG A 291 -16.24 -37.48 5.44
N ILE A 292 -16.50 -36.39 4.71
CA ILE A 292 -17.85 -35.99 4.29
C ILE A 292 -18.38 -37.00 3.25
N ARG A 293 -17.56 -37.40 2.28
CA ARG A 293 -17.93 -38.39 1.28
C ARG A 293 -18.32 -39.72 1.94
N ASP A 294 -17.51 -40.18 2.88
CA ASP A 294 -17.68 -41.50 3.52
C ASP A 294 -18.87 -41.49 4.48
N ALA A 295 -19.17 -40.36 5.13
CA ALA A 295 -20.31 -40.21 6.04
C ALA A 295 -21.66 -40.02 5.32
N TYR A 296 -21.66 -39.30 4.18
CA TYR A 296 -22.90 -38.82 3.56
C TYR A 296 -23.03 -39.17 2.08
N GLY A 297 -22.06 -39.86 1.51
CA GLY A 297 -22.05 -40.29 0.10
C GLY A 297 -21.58 -39.19 -0.87
N PRO A 298 -21.42 -39.53 -2.16
CA PRO A 298 -20.88 -38.61 -3.15
C PRO A 298 -21.73 -37.37 -3.41
N CYS A 299 -23.05 -37.45 -3.26
CA CYS A 299 -23.98 -36.34 -3.46
C CYS A 299 -23.94 -35.27 -2.32
N SER A 300 -23.13 -35.46 -1.28
CA SER A 300 -22.94 -34.51 -0.21
C SER A 300 -22.08 -33.29 -0.59
N ARG A 301 -21.48 -33.29 -1.78
CA ARG A 301 -20.60 -32.27 -2.29
C ARG A 301 -21.34 -31.41 -3.30
N PHE A 302 -21.19 -30.11 -3.16
CA PHE A 302 -21.77 -29.12 -4.07
C PHE A 302 -20.70 -28.20 -4.62
N LEU A 303 -20.59 -28.08 -5.94
CA LEU A 303 -19.67 -27.15 -6.60
C LEU A 303 -20.40 -25.83 -6.87
N LEU A 304 -20.00 -24.79 -6.19
CA LEU A 304 -20.39 -23.40 -6.50
C LEU A 304 -19.31 -22.76 -7.34
N TYR A 305 -19.58 -22.50 -8.60
CA TYR A 305 -18.61 -21.91 -9.53
C TYR A 305 -19.14 -20.60 -10.15
N GLY A 306 -18.20 -19.74 -10.58
CA GLY A 306 -18.53 -18.51 -11.30
C GLY A 306 -18.67 -18.75 -12.81
N THR A 307 -19.38 -17.86 -13.47
CA THR A 307 -19.50 -17.82 -14.94
C THR A 307 -18.48 -16.85 -15.52
N GLY A 308 -18.07 -17.04 -16.77
CA GLY A 308 -17.13 -16.21 -17.50
C GLY A 308 -16.15 -17.06 -18.31
N VAL A 309 -15.18 -16.45 -18.95
CA VAL A 309 -14.20 -17.13 -19.82
C VAL A 309 -13.41 -18.22 -19.05
N THR A 310 -13.14 -17.98 -17.77
CA THR A 310 -12.45 -18.93 -16.89
C THR A 310 -13.37 -20.03 -16.37
N GLY A 311 -14.67 -19.80 -16.30
CA GLY A 311 -15.63 -20.78 -15.74
C GLY A 311 -15.65 -22.07 -16.52
N VAL A 312 -15.55 -22.02 -17.85
CA VAL A 312 -15.59 -23.20 -18.71
C VAL A 312 -14.38 -24.11 -18.48
N SER A 313 -13.18 -23.54 -18.38
CA SER A 313 -11.95 -24.32 -18.16
C SER A 313 -11.92 -24.95 -16.77
N ILE A 314 -12.38 -24.23 -15.75
CA ILE A 314 -12.46 -24.73 -14.38
C ILE A 314 -13.55 -25.81 -14.27
N GLN A 315 -14.69 -25.62 -14.90
CA GLN A 315 -15.76 -26.61 -14.90
C GLN A 315 -15.32 -27.93 -15.52
N ALA A 316 -14.64 -27.89 -16.65
CA ALA A 316 -14.10 -29.09 -17.28
C ALA A 316 -13.07 -29.83 -16.41
N MET A 317 -12.16 -29.05 -15.74
CA MET A 317 -11.16 -29.65 -14.87
C MET A 317 -11.73 -30.27 -13.60
N PHE A 318 -12.75 -29.63 -13.00
CA PHE A 318 -13.29 -30.07 -11.71
C PHE A 318 -14.43 -31.10 -11.85
N SER A 319 -15.24 -31.04 -12.92
CA SER A 319 -16.34 -32.00 -13.10
C SER A 319 -15.83 -33.44 -13.27
N ASP A 320 -14.80 -33.61 -14.08
CA ASP A 320 -14.27 -34.95 -14.37
C ASP A 320 -13.38 -35.51 -13.26
N ALA A 321 -12.72 -34.64 -12.48
CA ALA A 321 -11.84 -35.06 -11.40
C ALA A 321 -12.56 -35.29 -10.06
N PHE A 322 -13.65 -34.57 -9.79
CA PHE A 322 -14.29 -34.58 -8.48
C PHE A 322 -15.72 -35.15 -8.46
N PHE A 323 -16.35 -35.33 -9.63
CA PHE A 323 -17.72 -35.87 -9.78
C PHE A 323 -17.77 -36.91 -10.90
N PRO A 324 -17.00 -38.02 -10.77
CA PRO A 324 -17.09 -39.13 -11.72
C PRO A 324 -18.45 -39.82 -11.67
#